data_f99472a37f01307bc2b844ec04206542
#
_entry.id   f99472a37f01307bc2b844ec04206542
#
_cell.length_a   1.000
_cell.length_b   1.000
_cell.length_c   1.000
_cell.angle_alpha   90.00
_cell.angle_beta   90.00
_cell.angle_gamma   90.00
#
_symmetry.space_group_name_H-M   'P 1'
#
loop_
_entity.id
_entity.type
_entity.pdbx_description
1 polymer ?
#
loop_
_entity_poly.entity_id
_entity_poly.type
_entity_poly.pdbx_seq_one_letter_code
_entity_poly.pdbx_strand_id
1 'polypeptide(L)'
;HCNGKGVIRKVKVDGTPYKKYSKCDECHGEGFVYAKMAKLAGFNQRPRSVYDVSDSGFKTDRITLNKIAGEAEGEFKDFIDSILRHNAISTYLNTFVEGLQNFTNANGLLHPKFMQAVTATGRLSSRDPNFQNQPRGNTFPIRKVIQSRFEDGQIIEVDFAQLEFRTAVFLAQDKQGMEDIKNNIDVHKFTADIIGVSRQDAKAHTFKPLYGGTTGTENEKKYYKTFAEKYKDITKWHDELQTQAITYKRIKLPTGREYSFPYAERMPWGGSSYGTQIKNYPVQGLATADIVPLACIKIYKLMKEQKVKSLLINTVHDSIVADVYPGEEAVMSKIF
;
A
#
# COMPACT_ATOMS: atom_id res chain seq x y z
N HIS A 1 -19.45 8.86 -30.67
CA HIS A 1 -19.74 7.92 -29.58
C HIS A 1 -18.83 8.14 -28.37
N CYS A 2 -19.39 8.12 -27.16
CA CYS A 2 -18.62 8.27 -25.93
C CYS A 2 -18.10 6.92 -25.37
N ASN A 3 -18.41 5.81 -26.03
CA ASN A 3 -18.09 4.44 -25.57
C ASN A 3 -18.50 4.18 -24.12
N GLY A 4 -19.68 4.63 -23.74
CA GLY A 4 -20.24 4.49 -22.40
C GLY A 4 -19.70 5.50 -21.36
N LYS A 5 -18.79 6.41 -21.74
CA LYS A 5 -18.19 7.38 -20.81
C LYS A 5 -19.07 8.57 -20.46
N GLY A 6 -20.15 8.81 -21.20
CA GLY A 6 -21.04 9.96 -21.04
C GLY A 6 -20.46 11.29 -21.50
N VAL A 7 -19.15 11.35 -21.73
CA VAL A 7 -18.42 12.54 -22.19
C VAL A 7 -17.55 12.23 -23.38
N ILE A 8 -17.36 13.22 -24.24
CA ILE A 8 -16.49 13.13 -25.41
C ILE A 8 -15.47 14.26 -25.40
N ARG A 9 -14.32 14.01 -25.98
CA ARG A 9 -13.31 15.02 -26.24
C ARG A 9 -13.42 15.43 -27.70
N LYS A 10 -14.03 16.59 -27.97
CA LYS A 10 -14.11 17.13 -29.31
C LYS A 10 -12.70 17.47 -29.85
N VAL A 11 -12.50 17.33 -31.12
CA VAL A 11 -11.28 17.73 -31.83
C VAL A 11 -11.51 19.00 -32.58
N LYS A 12 -10.50 19.84 -32.72
CA LYS A 12 -10.49 21.05 -33.57
C LYS A 12 -10.36 20.66 -35.03
N VAL A 13 -10.55 21.63 -35.91
CA VAL A 13 -10.41 21.43 -37.35
C VAL A 13 -9.00 20.95 -37.75
N ASP A 14 -7.98 21.29 -36.97
CA ASP A 14 -6.60 20.85 -37.15
C ASP A 14 -6.30 19.44 -36.59
N GLY A 15 -7.31 18.72 -36.11
CA GLY A 15 -7.17 17.40 -35.52
C GLY A 15 -6.72 17.39 -34.06
N THR A 16 -6.39 18.55 -33.45
CA THR A 16 -5.99 18.60 -32.04
C THR A 16 -7.19 18.51 -31.10
N PRO A 17 -7.12 17.70 -30.01
CA PRO A 17 -8.23 17.60 -29.08
C PRO A 17 -8.35 18.85 -28.21
N TYR A 18 -9.58 19.29 -27.93
CA TYR A 18 -9.81 20.33 -26.93
C TYR A 18 -9.34 19.89 -25.54
N LYS A 19 -8.92 20.85 -24.71
CA LYS A 19 -8.53 20.56 -23.32
C LYS A 19 -9.70 20.12 -22.43
N LYS A 20 -10.91 20.56 -22.76
CA LYS A 20 -12.14 20.23 -22.00
C LYS A 20 -12.93 19.14 -22.70
N TYR A 21 -13.55 18.28 -21.88
CA TYR A 21 -14.54 17.32 -22.33
C TYR A 21 -15.93 17.99 -22.43
N SER A 22 -16.73 17.54 -23.37
CA SER A 22 -18.13 17.92 -23.51
C SER A 22 -19.03 16.72 -23.24
N LYS A 23 -20.28 16.95 -22.87
CA LYS A 23 -21.27 15.87 -22.77
C LYS A 23 -21.41 15.19 -24.13
N CYS A 24 -21.63 13.88 -24.11
CA CYS A 24 -21.97 13.13 -25.31
C CYS A 24 -23.38 13.50 -25.76
N ASP A 25 -23.53 13.88 -27.00
CA ASP A 25 -24.82 14.32 -27.56
C ASP A 25 -25.84 13.15 -27.65
N GLU A 26 -25.37 11.89 -27.75
CA GLU A 26 -26.22 10.70 -27.82
C GLU A 26 -26.75 10.22 -26.47
N CYS A 27 -25.93 10.21 -25.43
CA CYS A 27 -26.37 9.76 -24.09
C CYS A 27 -26.57 10.94 -23.11
N HIS A 28 -26.49 12.17 -23.59
CA HIS A 28 -26.67 13.42 -22.81
C HIS A 28 -25.77 13.50 -21.56
N GLY A 29 -24.63 12.81 -21.62
CA GLY A 29 -23.67 12.77 -20.52
C GLY A 29 -23.85 11.60 -19.55
N GLU A 30 -24.84 10.72 -19.75
CA GLU A 30 -25.14 9.65 -18.80
C GLU A 30 -24.23 8.41 -18.94
N GLY A 31 -23.68 8.13 -20.14
CA GLY A 31 -22.92 6.92 -20.40
C GLY A 31 -23.80 5.65 -20.46
N PHE A 32 -23.41 4.69 -21.26
CA PHE A 32 -24.30 3.56 -21.57
C PHE A 32 -24.61 2.64 -20.37
N VAL A 33 -23.58 2.24 -19.64
CA VAL A 33 -23.73 1.26 -18.51
C VAL A 33 -24.39 1.95 -17.31
N TYR A 34 -23.99 3.16 -17.02
CA TYR A 34 -24.49 3.92 -15.89
C TYR A 34 -25.97 4.29 -16.04
N ALA A 35 -26.39 4.77 -17.22
CA ALA A 35 -27.77 5.09 -17.49
C ALA A 35 -28.71 3.87 -17.32
N LYS A 36 -28.24 2.69 -17.70
CA LYS A 36 -29.00 1.43 -17.53
C LYS A 36 -29.11 1.03 -16.07
N MET A 37 -28.04 1.10 -15.30
CA MET A 37 -28.03 0.81 -13.87
C MET A 37 -28.79 1.88 -13.06
N ALA A 38 -28.61 3.16 -13.37
CA ALA A 38 -29.30 4.24 -12.70
C ALA A 38 -30.81 4.21 -12.95
N LYS A 39 -31.27 3.83 -14.15
CA LYS A 39 -32.71 3.66 -14.44
C LYS A 39 -33.33 2.48 -13.69
N LEU A 40 -32.60 1.38 -13.58
CA LEU A 40 -33.07 0.19 -12.84
C LEU A 40 -33.18 0.45 -11.32
N ALA A 41 -32.37 1.36 -10.78
CA ALA A 41 -32.26 1.60 -9.35
C ALA A 41 -32.81 2.95 -8.88
N GLY A 42 -33.34 3.79 -9.79
CA GLY A 42 -33.74 5.16 -9.45
C GLY A 42 -32.56 6.07 -9.05
N PHE A 43 -31.35 5.64 -9.32
CA PHE A 43 -30.12 6.32 -8.88
C PHE A 43 -29.68 7.34 -9.93
N ASN A 44 -29.73 8.61 -9.60
CA ASN A 44 -29.45 9.71 -10.52
C ASN A 44 -28.03 10.27 -10.34
N GLN A 45 -27.04 9.40 -10.13
CA GLN A 45 -25.66 9.84 -9.99
C GLN A 45 -24.99 9.99 -11.36
N ARG A 46 -24.49 11.19 -11.62
CA ARG A 46 -23.65 11.49 -12.77
C ARG A 46 -22.18 11.43 -12.34
N PRO A 47 -21.26 11.03 -13.23
CA PRO A 47 -19.83 11.12 -12.91
C PRO A 47 -19.48 12.56 -12.56
N ARG A 48 -18.90 12.76 -11.39
CA ARG A 48 -18.47 14.09 -10.90
C ARG A 48 -17.28 14.60 -11.70
N SER A 49 -16.53 13.70 -12.30
CA SER A 49 -15.31 13.99 -13.07
C SER A 49 -15.10 12.95 -14.15
N VAL A 50 -14.36 13.31 -15.19
CA VAL A 50 -13.88 12.39 -16.23
C VAL A 50 -12.93 11.31 -15.66
N TYR A 51 -12.37 11.53 -14.48
CA TYR A 51 -11.54 10.55 -13.78
C TYR A 51 -12.35 9.41 -13.15
N ASP A 52 -13.66 9.56 -13.03
CA ASP A 52 -14.56 8.50 -12.55
C ASP A 52 -14.94 7.51 -13.64
N VAL A 53 -14.47 7.74 -14.87
CA VAL A 53 -14.76 6.92 -16.06
C VAL A 53 -13.50 6.19 -16.50
N SER A 54 -13.57 4.87 -16.65
CA SER A 54 -12.51 4.04 -17.24
C SER A 54 -12.65 3.96 -18.76
N ASP A 55 -11.67 3.35 -19.46
CA ASP A 55 -11.72 3.12 -20.90
C ASP A 55 -12.90 2.23 -21.34
N SER A 56 -13.37 1.37 -20.45
CA SER A 56 -14.52 0.47 -20.68
C SER A 56 -15.86 1.00 -20.10
N GLY A 57 -15.90 2.24 -19.58
CA GLY A 57 -17.09 2.84 -18.96
C GLY A 57 -16.82 3.38 -17.56
N PHE A 58 -17.82 3.36 -16.69
CA PHE A 58 -17.65 3.78 -15.28
C PHE A 58 -16.77 2.81 -14.51
N LYS A 59 -16.01 3.35 -13.54
CA LYS A 59 -15.22 2.54 -12.64
C LYS A 59 -16.14 1.66 -11.80
N THR A 60 -15.82 0.37 -11.78
CA THR A 60 -16.48 -0.64 -10.96
C THR A 60 -15.49 -1.30 -10.00
N ASP A 61 -14.43 -0.56 -9.64
CA ASP A 61 -13.50 -1.03 -8.64
C ASP A 61 -14.14 -1.10 -7.24
N ARG A 62 -13.48 -1.82 -6.34
CA ARG A 62 -13.99 -2.06 -4.98
C ARG A 62 -14.30 -0.75 -4.23
N ILE A 63 -13.50 0.29 -4.43
CA ILE A 63 -13.67 1.58 -3.73
C ILE A 63 -14.94 2.25 -4.22
N THR A 64 -15.14 2.31 -5.54
CA THR A 64 -16.33 2.89 -6.17
C THR A 64 -17.59 2.12 -5.79
N LEU A 65 -17.55 0.78 -5.86
CA LEU A 65 -18.70 -0.05 -5.49
C LEU A 65 -19.05 0.07 -3.99
N ASN A 66 -18.08 0.08 -3.09
CA ASN A 66 -18.33 0.32 -1.66
C ASN A 66 -18.96 1.69 -1.39
N LYS A 67 -18.52 2.72 -2.11
CA LYS A 67 -19.13 4.05 -2.00
C LYS A 67 -20.58 4.04 -2.45
N ILE A 68 -20.86 3.39 -3.59
CA ILE A 68 -22.24 3.23 -4.09
C ILE A 68 -23.09 2.44 -3.08
N ALA A 69 -22.57 1.33 -2.55
CA ALA A 69 -23.25 0.52 -1.54
C ALA A 69 -23.59 1.30 -0.26
N GLY A 70 -22.71 2.25 0.13
CA GLY A 70 -22.94 3.12 1.29
C GLY A 70 -24.02 4.18 1.08
N GLU A 71 -24.34 4.50 -0.17
CA GLU A 71 -25.39 5.48 -0.55
C GLU A 71 -26.67 4.78 -1.07
N ALA A 72 -26.64 3.46 -1.29
CA ALA A 72 -27.74 2.67 -1.84
C ALA A 72 -28.62 2.07 -0.74
N GLU A 73 -29.90 1.85 -1.07
CA GLU A 73 -30.88 1.21 -0.18
C GLU A 73 -31.65 0.12 -0.93
N GLY A 74 -32.32 -0.78 -0.18
CA GLY A 74 -33.19 -1.83 -0.70
C GLY A 74 -32.49 -2.77 -1.68
N GLU A 75 -33.22 -3.27 -2.67
CA GLU A 75 -32.74 -4.24 -3.66
C GLU A 75 -31.48 -3.81 -4.41
N PHE A 76 -31.28 -2.52 -4.60
CA PHE A 76 -30.09 -2.01 -5.27
C PHE A 76 -28.83 -2.17 -4.42
N LYS A 77 -28.96 -1.95 -3.12
CA LYS A 77 -27.86 -2.21 -2.18
C LYS A 77 -27.51 -3.69 -2.19
N ASP A 78 -28.51 -4.59 -2.12
CA ASP A 78 -28.32 -6.03 -2.14
C ASP A 78 -27.63 -6.49 -3.43
N PHE A 79 -27.98 -5.88 -4.56
CA PHE A 79 -27.32 -6.14 -5.85
C PHE A 79 -25.86 -5.72 -5.84
N ILE A 80 -25.52 -4.52 -5.35
CA ILE A 80 -24.13 -4.05 -5.27
C ILE A 80 -23.32 -4.89 -4.29
N ASP A 81 -23.87 -5.24 -3.14
CA ASP A 81 -23.23 -6.10 -2.14
C ASP A 81 -22.96 -7.51 -2.72
N SER A 82 -23.90 -8.02 -3.55
CA SER A 82 -23.72 -9.29 -4.27
C SER A 82 -22.58 -9.23 -5.28
N ILE A 83 -22.44 -8.13 -6.03
CA ILE A 83 -21.31 -7.92 -6.95
C ILE A 83 -19.99 -7.88 -6.17
N LEU A 84 -19.93 -7.12 -5.08
CA LEU A 84 -18.75 -7.02 -4.22
C LEU A 84 -18.34 -8.40 -3.68
N ARG A 85 -19.31 -9.17 -3.21
CA ARG A 85 -19.10 -10.53 -2.71
C ARG A 85 -18.65 -11.49 -3.81
N HIS A 86 -19.30 -11.46 -4.98
CA HIS A 86 -18.90 -12.25 -6.14
C HIS A 86 -17.45 -11.95 -6.56
N ASN A 87 -17.08 -10.68 -6.68
CA ASN A 87 -15.74 -10.29 -7.07
C ASN A 87 -14.69 -10.74 -6.04
N ALA A 88 -15.01 -10.64 -4.75
CA ALA A 88 -14.15 -11.15 -3.69
C ALA A 88 -13.96 -12.67 -3.81
N ILE A 89 -15.04 -13.45 -3.90
CA ILE A 89 -15.00 -14.91 -4.02
C ILE A 89 -14.23 -15.33 -5.28
N SER A 90 -14.52 -14.71 -6.44
CA SER A 90 -13.82 -15.02 -7.69
C SER A 90 -12.31 -14.75 -7.58
N THR A 91 -11.92 -13.65 -6.95
CA THR A 91 -10.50 -13.37 -6.70
C THR A 91 -9.86 -14.42 -5.82
N TYR A 92 -10.54 -14.83 -4.74
CA TYR A 92 -10.02 -15.87 -3.86
C TYR A 92 -9.88 -17.23 -4.55
N LEU A 93 -10.88 -17.67 -5.30
CA LEU A 93 -10.84 -18.92 -6.04
C LEU A 93 -9.71 -18.91 -7.07
N ASN A 94 -9.69 -17.95 -7.96
CA ASN A 94 -8.76 -17.92 -9.09
C ASN A 94 -7.31 -17.67 -8.64
N THR A 95 -7.10 -16.75 -7.67
CA THR A 95 -5.75 -16.34 -7.28
C THR A 95 -5.17 -17.22 -6.18
N PHE A 96 -5.98 -17.59 -5.19
CA PHE A 96 -5.45 -18.25 -3.98
C PHE A 96 -5.78 -19.73 -3.88
N VAL A 97 -6.86 -20.21 -4.48
CA VAL A 97 -7.14 -21.66 -4.50
C VAL A 97 -6.49 -22.29 -5.73
N GLU A 98 -7.00 -22.01 -6.92
CA GLU A 98 -6.46 -22.57 -8.17
C GLU A 98 -5.04 -22.08 -8.45
N GLY A 99 -4.77 -20.77 -8.21
CA GLY A 99 -3.45 -20.19 -8.41
C GLY A 99 -2.37 -20.83 -7.55
N LEU A 100 -2.62 -21.12 -6.27
CA LEU A 100 -1.65 -21.81 -5.41
C LEU A 100 -1.45 -23.25 -5.84
N GLN A 101 -2.52 -23.96 -6.21
CA GLN A 101 -2.42 -25.34 -6.70
C GLN A 101 -1.52 -25.43 -7.94
N ASN A 102 -1.64 -24.49 -8.88
CA ASN A 102 -0.83 -24.46 -10.10
C ASN A 102 0.67 -24.25 -9.84
N PHE A 103 1.04 -23.69 -8.70
CA PHE A 103 2.44 -23.45 -8.31
C PHE A 103 2.95 -24.48 -7.30
N THR A 104 2.10 -25.37 -6.81
CA THR A 104 2.50 -26.42 -5.87
C THR A 104 3.23 -27.52 -6.63
N ASN A 105 4.44 -27.89 -6.18
CA ASN A 105 5.21 -28.97 -6.78
C ASN A 105 4.72 -30.36 -6.30
N ALA A 106 5.29 -31.42 -6.85
CA ALA A 106 4.93 -32.81 -6.52
C ALA A 106 5.11 -33.17 -5.02
N ASN A 107 5.92 -32.42 -4.29
CA ASN A 107 6.17 -32.61 -2.85
C ASN A 107 5.26 -31.72 -1.98
N GLY A 108 4.26 -31.05 -2.56
CA GLY A 108 3.38 -30.14 -1.83
C GLY A 108 4.01 -28.79 -1.48
N LEU A 109 5.19 -28.44 -2.02
CA LEU A 109 5.92 -27.23 -1.70
C LEU A 109 5.63 -26.11 -2.71
N LEU A 110 5.60 -24.89 -2.20
CA LEU A 110 5.47 -23.65 -2.96
C LEU A 110 6.79 -22.85 -2.91
N HIS A 111 7.25 -22.42 -4.08
CA HIS A 111 8.51 -21.68 -4.22
C HIS A 111 8.26 -20.34 -4.92
N PRO A 112 7.91 -19.27 -4.18
CA PRO A 112 7.72 -17.96 -4.76
C PRO A 112 9.02 -17.40 -5.34
N LYS A 113 8.90 -16.64 -6.44
CA LYS A 113 10.02 -15.93 -7.03
C LYS A 113 10.07 -14.52 -6.45
N PHE A 114 11.18 -14.16 -5.79
CA PHE A 114 11.43 -12.82 -5.32
C PHE A 114 12.19 -12.02 -6.39
N MET A 115 11.62 -10.88 -6.75
CA MET A 115 12.17 -9.98 -7.76
C MET A 115 12.77 -8.76 -7.08
N GLN A 116 14.05 -8.48 -7.39
CA GLN A 116 14.73 -7.25 -7.00
C GLN A 116 14.54 -6.18 -8.08
N ALA A 117 14.63 -4.90 -7.70
CA ALA A 117 14.63 -3.75 -8.61
C ALA A 117 13.38 -3.62 -9.53
N VAL A 118 12.25 -4.22 -9.16
CA VAL A 118 10.96 -4.09 -9.86
C VAL A 118 10.15 -2.91 -9.32
N THR A 119 10.19 -2.70 -8.00
CA THR A 119 9.47 -1.60 -7.37
C THR A 119 10.30 -0.32 -7.37
N ALA A 120 9.65 0.84 -7.52
CA ALA A 120 10.33 2.14 -7.51
C ALA A 120 11.06 2.44 -6.19
N THR A 121 10.59 1.87 -5.07
CA THR A 121 11.20 2.04 -3.75
C THR A 121 12.37 1.08 -3.50
N GLY A 122 12.54 0.05 -4.34
CA GLY A 122 13.54 -1.01 -4.14
C GLY A 122 13.06 -2.17 -3.27
N ARG A 123 11.80 -2.15 -2.80
CA ARG A 123 11.20 -3.29 -2.10
C ARG A 123 11.25 -4.55 -2.96
N LEU A 124 11.40 -5.70 -2.34
CA LEU A 124 11.20 -6.98 -3.01
C LEU A 124 9.76 -7.08 -3.52
N SER A 125 9.59 -7.71 -4.65
CA SER A 125 8.28 -8.09 -5.20
C SER A 125 8.24 -9.61 -5.32
N SER A 126 7.10 -10.23 -5.05
CA SER A 126 6.93 -11.67 -5.14
C SER A 126 5.94 -12.03 -6.25
N ARG A 127 6.25 -13.11 -7.01
CA ARG A 127 5.36 -13.68 -8.04
C ARG A 127 5.51 -15.19 -8.12
N ASP A 128 4.60 -15.83 -8.77
CA ASP A 128 4.57 -17.26 -9.13
C ASP A 128 4.78 -18.22 -7.93
N PRO A 129 3.98 -18.13 -6.83
CA PRO A 129 2.89 -17.23 -6.51
C PRO A 129 3.35 -15.97 -5.77
N ASN A 130 2.43 -14.94 -5.66
CA ASN A 130 2.72 -13.75 -4.88
C ASN A 130 2.41 -13.99 -3.39
N PHE A 131 3.44 -14.24 -2.59
CA PHE A 131 3.31 -14.45 -1.15
C PHE A 131 3.40 -13.18 -0.30
N GLN A 132 3.64 -12.01 -0.91
CA GLN A 132 3.65 -10.75 -0.19
C GLN A 132 2.26 -10.07 -0.11
N ASN A 133 1.30 -10.49 -0.94
CA ASN A 133 -0.05 -9.91 -1.02
C ASN A 133 -1.15 -10.87 -0.59
N GLN A 134 -0.85 -11.83 0.29
CA GLN A 134 -1.88 -12.74 0.79
C GLN A 134 -2.87 -12.02 1.69
N PRO A 135 -4.19 -12.23 1.51
CA PRO A 135 -5.21 -11.57 2.31
C PRO A 135 -5.04 -11.85 3.80
N ARG A 136 -5.20 -10.79 4.59
CA ARG A 136 -5.30 -10.87 6.05
C ARG A 136 -6.79 -10.84 6.40
N GLY A 137 -7.29 -11.82 7.07
CA GLY A 137 -8.68 -11.88 7.53
C GLY A 137 -9.17 -13.29 7.78
N ASN A 138 -10.29 -13.39 8.49
CA ASN A 138 -10.87 -14.67 8.89
C ASN A 138 -11.94 -15.18 7.92
N THR A 139 -12.47 -14.31 7.04
CA THR A 139 -13.54 -14.67 6.09
C THR A 139 -13.06 -15.74 5.10
N PHE A 140 -11.83 -15.61 4.61
CA PHE A 140 -11.17 -16.57 3.74
C PHE A 140 -9.74 -16.78 4.25
N PRO A 141 -9.50 -17.74 5.16
CA PRO A 141 -8.23 -17.87 5.87
C PRO A 141 -7.15 -18.56 5.03
N ILE A 142 -6.81 -18.03 3.87
CA ILE A 142 -5.84 -18.57 2.91
C ILE A 142 -4.48 -18.85 3.57
N ARG A 143 -4.05 -18.01 4.49
CA ARG A 143 -2.77 -18.22 5.19
C ARG A 143 -2.70 -19.52 5.96
N LYS A 144 -3.85 -20.09 6.37
CA LYS A 144 -3.90 -21.36 7.10
C LYS A 144 -3.58 -22.59 6.23
N VAL A 145 -3.60 -22.47 4.89
CA VAL A 145 -3.19 -23.56 4.00
C VAL A 145 -1.68 -23.71 3.91
N ILE A 146 -0.93 -22.67 4.33
CA ILE A 146 0.52 -22.71 4.41
C ILE A 146 0.91 -23.32 5.77
N GLN A 147 1.47 -24.50 5.73
CA GLN A 147 1.86 -25.27 6.90
C GLN A 147 3.38 -25.50 6.91
N SER A 148 3.91 -25.83 8.08
CA SER A 148 5.31 -26.25 8.21
C SER A 148 5.55 -27.51 7.36
N ARG A 149 6.73 -27.62 6.76
CA ARG A 149 7.20 -28.86 6.11
C ARG A 149 7.66 -29.91 7.10
N PHE A 150 7.87 -29.50 8.34
CA PHE A 150 8.29 -30.39 9.41
C PHE A 150 7.05 -30.90 10.14
N GLU A 151 7.00 -32.18 10.44
CA GLU A 151 6.01 -32.74 11.35
C GLU A 151 6.14 -32.03 12.72
N ASP A 152 5.03 -31.57 13.27
CA ASP A 152 4.97 -30.73 14.49
C ASP A 152 5.74 -29.41 14.43
N GLY A 153 6.21 -28.97 13.27
CA GLY A 153 6.85 -27.69 13.08
C GLY A 153 5.87 -26.52 13.06
N GLN A 154 6.38 -25.30 13.17
CA GLN A 154 5.56 -24.09 13.27
C GLN A 154 6.03 -23.02 12.29
N ILE A 155 5.07 -22.30 11.67
CA ILE A 155 5.35 -21.08 10.91
C ILE A 155 5.30 -19.89 11.87
N ILE A 156 6.41 -19.15 11.99
CA ILE A 156 6.51 -17.94 12.79
C ILE A 156 6.71 -16.73 11.89
N GLU A 157 5.92 -15.69 12.07
CA GLU A 157 6.08 -14.38 11.44
C GLU A 157 6.53 -13.37 12.50
N VAL A 158 7.67 -12.73 12.27
CA VAL A 158 8.23 -11.67 13.12
C VAL A 158 8.20 -10.36 12.38
N ASP A 159 7.57 -9.34 12.96
CA ASP A 159 7.33 -8.04 12.34
C ASP A 159 8.13 -6.94 13.05
N PHE A 160 8.73 -6.04 12.26
CA PHE A 160 9.43 -4.88 12.83
C PHE A 160 8.43 -3.87 13.37
N ALA A 161 8.57 -3.53 14.64
CA ALA A 161 7.70 -2.54 15.25
C ALA A 161 7.93 -1.14 14.66
N GLN A 162 6.92 -0.59 13.96
CA GLN A 162 6.90 0.79 13.44
C GLN A 162 8.13 1.14 12.57
N LEU A 163 8.59 0.22 11.73
CA LEU A 163 9.85 0.34 11.00
C LEU A 163 9.96 1.63 10.18
N GLU A 164 8.89 2.01 9.46
CA GLU A 164 8.88 3.22 8.63
C GLU A 164 9.01 4.50 9.48
N PHE A 165 8.34 4.57 10.64
CA PHE A 165 8.50 5.69 11.56
C PHE A 165 9.92 5.79 12.11
N ARG A 166 10.48 4.67 12.58
CA ARG A 166 11.86 4.59 13.08
C ARG A 166 12.86 5.01 12.02
N THR A 167 12.63 4.60 10.78
CA THR A 167 13.49 4.94 9.63
C THR A 167 13.41 6.44 9.32
N ALA A 168 12.22 7.05 9.32
CA ALA A 168 12.07 8.47 9.08
C ALA A 168 12.72 9.30 10.19
N VAL A 169 12.52 8.91 11.46
CA VAL A 169 13.18 9.53 12.61
C VAL A 169 14.71 9.46 12.48
N PHE A 170 15.24 8.31 12.08
CA PHE A 170 16.67 8.14 11.85
C PHE A 170 17.19 9.00 10.70
N LEU A 171 16.52 9.02 9.56
CA LEU A 171 16.95 9.81 8.39
C LEU A 171 16.86 11.32 8.65
N ALA A 172 15.82 11.77 9.34
CA ALA A 172 15.62 13.17 9.71
C ALA A 172 16.42 13.60 10.93
N GLN A 173 17.03 12.65 11.67
CA GLN A 173 17.66 12.90 12.98
C GLN A 173 16.72 13.62 13.97
N ASP A 174 15.41 13.23 13.94
CA ASP A 174 14.37 13.88 14.75
C ASP A 174 14.53 13.52 16.23
N LYS A 175 14.85 14.52 17.05
CA LYS A 175 15.15 14.35 18.47
C LYS A 175 13.95 13.87 19.26
N GLN A 176 12.77 14.43 19.00
CA GLN A 176 11.54 14.02 19.68
C GLN A 176 11.14 12.60 19.29
N GLY A 177 11.26 12.26 18.01
CA GLY A 177 11.01 10.92 17.53
C GLY A 177 11.96 9.87 18.14
N MET A 178 13.25 10.22 18.31
CA MET A 178 14.21 9.34 18.99
C MET A 178 13.84 9.11 20.47
N GLU A 179 13.38 10.15 21.16
CA GLU A 179 12.92 10.05 22.54
C GLU A 179 11.66 9.19 22.65
N ASP A 180 10.68 9.42 21.78
CA ASP A 180 9.45 8.62 21.72
C ASP A 180 9.76 7.14 21.48
N ILE A 181 10.68 6.83 20.58
CA ILE A 181 11.12 5.45 20.32
C ILE A 181 11.76 4.82 21.56
N LYS A 182 12.63 5.54 22.29
CA LYS A 182 13.25 5.06 23.52
C LYS A 182 12.23 4.79 24.61
N ASN A 183 11.21 5.62 24.71
CA ASN A 183 10.13 5.51 25.66
C ASN A 183 9.00 4.55 25.22
N ASN A 184 9.19 3.82 24.12
CA ASN A 184 8.20 2.90 23.54
C ASN A 184 6.83 3.53 23.31
N ILE A 185 6.78 4.79 22.90
CA ILE A 185 5.52 5.48 22.59
C ILE A 185 4.89 4.86 21.35
N ASP A 186 3.64 4.46 21.49
CA ASP A 186 2.84 3.94 20.36
C ASP A 186 2.28 5.07 19.50
N VAL A 187 2.91 5.32 18.36
CA VAL A 187 2.51 6.38 17.42
C VAL A 187 1.09 6.17 16.88
N HIS A 188 0.64 4.93 16.75
CA HIS A 188 -0.75 4.63 16.33
C HIS A 188 -1.76 5.02 17.41
N LYS A 189 -1.41 4.81 18.70
CA LYS A 189 -2.24 5.27 19.81
C LYS A 189 -2.28 6.78 19.87
N PHE A 190 -1.13 7.44 19.76
CA PHE A 190 -1.05 8.90 19.65
C PHE A 190 -1.94 9.46 18.53
N THR A 191 -1.93 8.81 17.35
CA THR A 191 -2.81 9.17 16.24
C THR A 191 -4.28 8.98 16.60
N ALA A 192 -4.64 7.82 17.17
CA ALA A 192 -5.99 7.45 17.56
C ALA A 192 -6.61 8.47 18.52
N ASP A 193 -5.85 8.88 19.53
CA ASP A 193 -6.28 9.83 20.57
C ASP A 193 -6.59 11.21 19.98
N ILE A 194 -5.87 11.64 18.93
CA ILE A 194 -6.10 12.95 18.29
C ILE A 194 -7.26 12.91 17.28
N ILE A 195 -7.34 11.84 16.48
CA ILE A 195 -8.38 11.70 15.43
C ILE A 195 -9.73 11.30 16.04
N GLY A 196 -9.72 10.63 17.19
CA GLY A 196 -10.93 10.11 17.85
C GLY A 196 -11.43 8.80 17.26
N VAL A 197 -10.53 7.90 16.87
CA VAL A 197 -10.84 6.58 16.31
C VAL A 197 -10.15 5.46 17.08
N SER A 198 -10.46 4.20 16.75
CA SER A 198 -9.74 3.07 17.32
C SER A 198 -8.26 3.06 16.89
N ARG A 199 -7.39 2.46 17.71
CA ARG A 199 -5.96 2.27 17.35
C ARG A 199 -5.78 1.53 16.02
N GLN A 200 -6.67 0.60 15.71
CA GLN A 200 -6.63 -0.16 14.46
C GLN A 200 -6.96 0.73 13.25
N ASP A 201 -7.98 1.58 13.38
CA ASP A 201 -8.36 2.51 12.30
C ASP A 201 -7.32 3.61 12.13
N ALA A 202 -6.69 4.06 13.22
CA ALA A 202 -5.63 5.05 13.20
C ALA A 202 -4.40 4.63 12.37
N LYS A 203 -4.14 3.33 12.22
CA LYS A 203 -3.01 2.83 11.39
C LYS A 203 -3.04 3.36 9.96
N ALA A 204 -4.21 3.50 9.36
CA ALA A 204 -4.35 4.03 8.01
C ALA A 204 -3.96 5.52 7.89
N HIS A 205 -4.03 6.26 8.99
CA HIS A 205 -3.78 7.70 9.04
C HIS A 205 -2.41 8.06 9.59
N THR A 206 -1.81 7.20 10.43
CA THR A 206 -0.56 7.48 11.15
C THR A 206 0.59 7.84 10.22
N PHE A 207 0.75 7.13 9.12
CA PHE A 207 1.86 7.34 8.20
C PHE A 207 1.60 8.39 7.11
N LYS A 208 0.39 8.91 7.01
CA LYS A 208 0.04 9.91 6.01
C LYS A 208 0.88 11.20 6.13
N PRO A 209 1.05 11.82 7.32
CA PRO A 209 1.94 12.97 7.49
C PRO A 209 3.41 12.60 7.33
N LEU A 210 3.81 11.36 7.64
CA LEU A 210 5.17 10.87 7.43
C LEU A 210 5.59 10.96 5.95
N TYR A 211 4.63 10.88 5.04
CA TYR A 211 4.82 11.05 3.60
C TYR A 211 4.35 12.42 3.10
N GLY A 212 4.12 13.37 4.01
CA GLY A 212 3.74 14.73 3.70
C GLY A 212 2.28 14.90 3.26
N GLY A 213 1.40 13.95 3.60
CA GLY A 213 -0.04 14.09 3.39
C GLY A 213 -0.64 15.12 4.35
N THR A 214 -1.45 16.05 3.79
CA THR A 214 -2.06 17.14 4.55
C THR A 214 -3.58 17.22 4.34
N THR A 215 -4.15 16.37 3.47
CA THR A 215 -5.56 16.39 3.10
C THR A 215 -6.36 15.33 3.85
N GLY A 216 -7.59 15.66 4.24
CA GLY A 216 -8.48 14.75 4.96
C GLY A 216 -9.60 15.51 5.68
N THR A 217 -10.25 14.84 6.62
CA THR A 217 -11.22 15.43 7.54
C THR A 217 -10.56 16.48 8.45
N GLU A 218 -11.33 17.28 9.14
CA GLU A 218 -10.79 18.31 10.05
C GLU A 218 -9.95 17.66 11.19
N ASN A 219 -10.38 16.52 11.73
CA ASN A 219 -9.61 15.80 12.74
C ASN A 219 -8.30 15.24 12.20
N GLU A 220 -8.28 14.73 10.96
CA GLU A 220 -7.07 14.30 10.29
C GLU A 220 -6.11 15.46 10.04
N LYS A 221 -6.61 16.60 9.56
CA LYS A 221 -5.79 17.83 9.38
C LYS A 221 -5.20 18.31 10.69
N LYS A 222 -5.99 18.29 11.78
CA LYS A 222 -5.51 18.59 13.14
C LYS A 222 -4.36 17.65 13.53
N TYR A 223 -4.53 16.36 13.30
CA TYR A 223 -3.47 15.38 13.55
C TYR A 223 -2.22 15.67 12.74
N TYR A 224 -2.32 15.97 11.43
CA TYR A 224 -1.15 16.26 10.59
C TYR A 224 -0.40 17.49 11.06
N LYS A 225 -1.12 18.53 11.51
CA LYS A 225 -0.51 19.72 12.10
C LYS A 225 0.22 19.38 13.41
N THR A 226 -0.45 18.65 14.32
CA THR A 226 0.15 18.21 15.59
C THR A 226 1.39 17.32 15.36
N PHE A 227 1.34 16.43 14.36
CA PHE A 227 2.49 15.61 13.95
C PHE A 227 3.67 16.48 13.49
N ALA A 228 3.43 17.46 12.62
CA ALA A 228 4.45 18.36 12.12
C ALA A 228 5.05 19.24 13.22
N GLU A 229 4.24 19.68 14.18
CA GLU A 229 4.69 20.47 15.34
C GLU A 229 5.50 19.62 16.33
N LYS A 230 5.14 18.35 16.50
CA LYS A 230 5.84 17.41 17.37
C LYS A 230 7.17 16.95 16.76
N TYR A 231 7.17 16.52 15.50
CA TYR A 231 8.33 15.99 14.80
C TYR A 231 8.87 17.01 13.79
N LYS A 232 9.43 18.09 14.33
CA LYS A 232 9.87 19.26 13.54
C LYS A 232 11.03 18.94 12.60
N ASP A 233 11.92 18.04 13.02
CA ASP A 233 13.08 17.69 12.22
C ASP A 233 12.66 16.83 11.01
N ILE A 234 11.62 15.97 11.14
CA ILE A 234 11.03 15.26 9.98
C ILE A 234 10.44 16.28 9.00
N THR A 235 9.72 17.29 9.48
CA THR A 235 9.14 18.32 8.62
C THR A 235 10.21 19.10 7.86
N LYS A 236 11.26 19.52 8.55
CA LYS A 236 12.42 20.20 7.95
C LYS A 236 13.13 19.30 6.92
N TRP A 237 13.34 18.03 7.26
CA TRP A 237 13.95 17.06 6.36
C TRP A 237 13.12 16.85 5.07
N HIS A 238 11.78 16.89 5.15
CA HIS A 238 10.93 16.84 3.98
C HIS A 238 11.19 18.00 3.01
N ASP A 239 11.42 19.21 3.52
CA ASP A 239 11.75 20.38 2.69
C ASP A 239 13.15 20.28 2.09
N GLU A 240 14.10 19.75 2.85
CA GLU A 240 15.46 19.46 2.37
C GLU A 240 15.44 18.41 1.24
N LEU A 241 14.66 17.32 1.37
CA LEU A 241 14.50 16.33 0.32
C LEU A 241 13.91 16.92 -0.96
N GLN A 242 12.90 17.78 -0.84
CA GLN A 242 12.31 18.45 -2.00
C GLN A 242 13.33 19.35 -2.69
N THR A 243 14.11 20.09 -1.91
CA THR A 243 15.17 20.95 -2.42
C THR A 243 16.26 20.14 -3.13
N GLN A 244 16.69 19.02 -2.55
CA GLN A 244 17.63 18.09 -3.19
C GLN A 244 17.11 17.55 -4.52
N ALA A 245 15.87 17.05 -4.53
CA ALA A 245 15.26 16.49 -5.72
C ALA A 245 15.12 17.54 -6.85
N ILE A 246 14.77 18.78 -6.53
CA ILE A 246 14.66 19.86 -7.51
C ILE A 246 16.03 20.27 -8.04
N THR A 247 17.05 20.41 -7.16
CA THR A 247 18.37 20.91 -7.50
C THR A 247 19.23 19.88 -8.21
N TYR A 248 19.33 18.68 -7.61
CA TYR A 248 20.24 17.64 -8.08
C TYR A 248 19.53 16.55 -8.91
N LYS A 249 18.21 16.64 -9.09
CA LYS A 249 17.38 15.65 -9.78
C LYS A 249 17.47 14.23 -9.23
N ARG A 250 17.95 14.12 -8.00
CA ARG A 250 18.12 12.82 -7.29
C ARG A 250 18.16 13.02 -5.78
N ILE A 251 17.87 11.94 -5.07
CA ILE A 251 18.06 11.82 -3.62
C ILE A 251 18.96 10.63 -3.38
N LYS A 252 19.96 10.78 -2.50
CA LYS A 252 20.87 9.71 -2.11
C LYS A 252 20.68 9.38 -0.64
N LEU A 253 20.55 8.08 -0.34
CA LEU A 253 20.48 7.55 1.02
C LEU A 253 21.88 7.29 1.60
N PRO A 254 22.02 7.21 2.95
CA PRO A 254 23.27 6.83 3.59
C PRO A 254 23.81 5.47 3.15
N THR A 255 22.93 4.55 2.73
CA THR A 255 23.29 3.23 2.18
C THR A 255 23.89 3.28 0.78
N GLY A 256 23.91 4.45 0.15
CA GLY A 256 24.36 4.63 -1.24
C GLY A 256 23.26 4.46 -2.29
N ARG A 257 22.04 4.05 -1.91
CA ARG A 257 20.88 3.99 -2.81
C ARG A 257 20.52 5.37 -3.31
N GLU A 258 20.24 5.50 -4.59
CA GLU A 258 19.83 6.75 -5.22
C GLU A 258 18.44 6.61 -5.88
N TYR A 259 17.62 7.66 -5.74
CA TYR A 259 16.34 7.82 -6.41
C TYR A 259 16.42 8.98 -7.39
N SER A 260 16.13 8.71 -8.66
CA SER A 260 16.16 9.73 -9.72
C SER A 260 14.80 10.42 -9.86
N PHE A 261 14.85 11.76 -9.94
CA PHE A 261 13.69 12.63 -10.17
C PHE A 261 14.01 13.66 -11.26
N PRO A 262 14.26 13.23 -12.51
CA PRO A 262 14.76 14.10 -13.58
C PRO A 262 13.84 15.30 -13.88
N TYR A 263 12.54 15.13 -13.64
CA TYR A 263 11.51 16.15 -13.90
C TYR A 263 11.00 16.81 -12.60
N ALA A 264 11.73 16.70 -11.48
CA ALA A 264 11.34 17.38 -10.26
C ALA A 264 11.48 18.88 -10.42
N GLU A 265 10.44 19.63 -10.09
CA GLU A 265 10.37 21.09 -10.17
C GLU A 265 9.51 21.66 -9.05
N ARG A 266 9.72 22.93 -8.76
CA ARG A 266 8.91 23.64 -7.77
C ARG A 266 7.54 23.96 -8.35
N MET A 267 6.50 23.66 -7.56
CA MET A 267 5.13 23.90 -8.00
C MET A 267 4.68 25.34 -7.62
N PRO A 268 3.81 25.98 -8.43
CA PRO A 268 3.34 27.35 -8.16
C PRO A 268 2.63 27.54 -6.81
N TRP A 269 2.00 26.48 -6.31
CA TRP A 269 1.31 26.49 -5.01
C TRP A 269 2.20 26.06 -3.82
N GLY A 270 3.50 25.98 -4.01
CA GLY A 270 4.46 25.47 -3.04
C GLY A 270 4.73 23.97 -3.16
N GLY A 271 5.83 23.53 -2.53
CA GLY A 271 6.26 22.14 -2.63
C GLY A 271 6.92 21.79 -3.96
N SER A 272 6.91 20.51 -4.32
CA SER A 272 7.52 19.97 -5.54
C SER A 272 6.59 19.03 -6.30
N SER A 273 6.79 18.93 -7.62
CA SER A 273 6.30 17.77 -8.36
C SER A 273 6.90 16.49 -7.73
N TYR A 274 6.18 15.36 -7.75
CA TYR A 274 6.57 14.12 -7.06
C TYR A 274 6.72 14.24 -5.52
N GLY A 275 6.11 15.27 -4.88
CA GLY A 275 6.31 15.57 -3.46
C GLY A 275 6.09 14.37 -2.52
N THR A 276 5.09 13.53 -2.79
CA THR A 276 4.84 12.30 -2.02
C THR A 276 5.93 11.25 -2.25
N GLN A 277 6.35 11.00 -3.49
CA GLN A 277 7.40 10.04 -3.83
C GLN A 277 8.74 10.45 -3.24
N ILE A 278 9.08 11.75 -3.32
CA ILE A 278 10.30 12.33 -2.77
C ILE A 278 10.43 12.04 -1.27
N LYS A 279 9.33 12.11 -0.52
CA LYS A 279 9.30 11.87 0.93
C LYS A 279 9.19 10.37 1.26
N ASN A 280 8.45 9.62 0.47
CA ASN A 280 8.14 8.21 0.71
C ASN A 280 9.32 7.28 0.35
N TYR A 281 9.95 7.47 -0.83
CA TYR A 281 10.95 6.53 -1.35
C TYR A 281 12.16 6.37 -0.42
N PRO A 282 12.74 7.42 0.18
CA PRO A 282 13.82 7.28 1.14
C PRO A 282 13.44 6.43 2.35
N VAL A 283 12.26 6.66 2.91
CA VAL A 283 11.78 5.93 4.09
C VAL A 283 11.53 4.47 3.75
N GLN A 284 10.74 4.19 2.72
CA GLN A 284 10.44 2.82 2.31
C GLN A 284 11.68 2.08 1.82
N GLY A 285 12.58 2.77 1.12
CA GLY A 285 13.81 2.17 0.63
C GLY A 285 14.72 1.71 1.75
N LEU A 286 15.03 2.59 2.70
CA LEU A 286 15.87 2.20 3.83
C LEU A 286 15.17 1.16 4.71
N ALA A 287 13.87 1.35 5.03
CA ALA A 287 13.11 0.44 5.89
C ALA A 287 13.05 -0.98 5.31
N THR A 288 12.49 -1.12 4.12
CA THR A 288 12.06 -2.43 3.60
C THR A 288 12.93 -2.96 2.46
N ALA A 289 13.70 -2.09 1.77
CA ALA A 289 14.60 -2.54 0.71
C ALA A 289 16.05 -2.76 1.20
N ASP A 290 16.45 -2.12 2.30
CA ASP A 290 17.81 -2.26 2.86
C ASP A 290 17.81 -3.01 4.21
N ILE A 291 17.07 -2.52 5.22
CA ILE A 291 17.08 -3.09 6.59
C ILE A 291 16.55 -4.53 6.61
N VAL A 292 15.41 -4.81 6.01
CA VAL A 292 14.79 -6.14 6.05
C VAL A 292 15.67 -7.21 5.38
N PRO A 293 16.21 -7.01 4.16
CA PRO A 293 17.16 -7.95 3.55
C PRO A 293 18.44 -8.13 4.37
N LEU A 294 18.99 -7.07 4.94
CA LEU A 294 20.17 -7.16 5.81
C LEU A 294 19.88 -7.97 7.08
N ALA A 295 18.70 -7.79 7.68
CA ALA A 295 18.25 -8.61 8.81
C ALA A 295 18.12 -10.08 8.39
N CYS A 296 17.51 -10.39 7.25
CA CYS A 296 17.44 -11.76 6.73
C CYS A 296 18.82 -12.39 6.59
N ILE A 297 19.81 -11.66 6.04
CA ILE A 297 21.19 -12.13 5.89
C ILE A 297 21.81 -12.41 7.27
N LYS A 298 21.63 -11.51 8.24
CA LYS A 298 22.17 -11.67 9.58
C LYS A 298 21.54 -12.88 10.30
N ILE A 299 20.21 -12.98 10.25
CA ILE A 299 19.46 -14.11 10.81
C ILE A 299 19.94 -15.42 10.19
N TYR A 300 20.05 -15.49 8.86
CA TYR A 300 20.54 -16.68 8.17
C TYR A 300 21.96 -17.10 8.62
N LYS A 301 22.87 -16.15 8.81
CA LYS A 301 24.22 -16.43 9.33
C LYS A 301 24.15 -17.01 10.74
N LEU A 302 23.38 -16.39 11.64
CA LEU A 302 23.17 -16.89 13.01
C LEU A 302 22.58 -18.30 13.02
N MET A 303 21.57 -18.56 12.17
CA MET A 303 21.01 -19.90 12.01
C MET A 303 22.05 -20.93 11.60
N LYS A 304 22.96 -20.58 10.69
CA LYS A 304 24.07 -21.45 10.28
C LYS A 304 25.07 -21.69 11.41
N GLU A 305 25.42 -20.66 12.16
CA GLU A 305 26.34 -20.76 13.32
C GLU A 305 25.74 -21.66 14.42
N GLN A 306 24.45 -21.51 14.69
CA GLN A 306 23.72 -22.33 15.66
C GLN A 306 23.32 -23.73 15.13
N LYS A 307 23.59 -24.01 13.84
CA LYS A 307 23.28 -25.28 13.15
C LYS A 307 21.81 -25.71 13.29
N VAL A 308 20.89 -24.74 13.30
CA VAL A 308 19.45 -25.02 13.36
C VAL A 308 18.96 -25.58 12.01
N LYS A 309 17.93 -26.43 12.07
CA LYS A 309 17.23 -27.01 10.93
C LYS A 309 16.12 -26.12 10.39
N SER A 310 15.66 -25.17 11.19
CA SER A 310 14.67 -24.15 10.82
C SER A 310 15.08 -23.40 9.55
N LEU A 311 14.11 -22.84 8.82
CA LEU A 311 14.33 -22.22 7.52
C LEU A 311 13.68 -20.83 7.46
N LEU A 312 14.37 -19.85 6.86
CA LEU A 312 13.72 -18.63 6.40
C LEU A 312 12.95 -18.96 5.12
N ILE A 313 11.65 -18.64 5.07
CA ILE A 313 10.78 -19.05 3.97
C ILE A 313 10.14 -17.89 3.21
N ASN A 314 9.95 -16.75 3.86
CA ASN A 314 9.29 -15.60 3.24
C ASN A 314 9.68 -14.29 3.93
N THR A 315 9.46 -13.17 3.25
CA THR A 315 9.44 -11.82 3.81
C THR A 315 8.24 -11.07 3.25
N VAL A 316 7.47 -10.42 4.12
CA VAL A 316 6.25 -9.70 3.74
C VAL A 316 6.34 -8.26 4.26
N HIS A 317 6.68 -7.32 3.36
CA HIS A 317 6.88 -5.91 3.69
C HIS A 317 8.00 -5.73 4.74
N ASP A 318 7.63 -5.59 6.01
CA ASP A 318 8.49 -5.41 7.18
C ASP A 318 8.49 -6.63 8.12
N SER A 319 7.96 -7.78 7.68
CA SER A 319 8.04 -9.02 8.42
C SER A 319 8.96 -10.06 7.77
N ILE A 320 9.48 -10.95 8.61
CA ILE A 320 10.30 -12.10 8.25
C ILE A 320 9.57 -13.35 8.72
N VAL A 321 9.44 -14.34 7.83
CA VAL A 321 8.73 -15.58 8.11
C VAL A 321 9.69 -16.76 8.11
N ALA A 322 9.63 -17.56 9.16
CA ALA A 322 10.42 -18.77 9.31
C ALA A 322 9.53 -20.00 9.49
N ASP A 323 9.99 -21.11 8.96
CA ASP A 323 9.49 -22.45 9.22
C ASP A 323 10.39 -23.09 10.28
N VAL A 324 9.86 -23.19 11.51
CA VAL A 324 10.63 -23.56 12.70
C VAL A 324 10.53 -25.05 12.96
N TYR A 325 11.70 -25.68 13.05
CA TYR A 325 11.81 -27.10 13.38
C TYR A 325 11.45 -27.35 14.85
N PRO A 326 10.74 -28.44 15.19
CA PRO A 326 10.34 -28.76 16.55
C PRO A 326 11.54 -28.78 17.54
N GLY A 327 11.38 -28.05 18.65
CA GLY A 327 12.40 -27.91 19.68
C GLY A 327 13.43 -26.79 19.43
N GLU A 328 13.34 -26.06 18.32
CA GLU A 328 14.21 -24.92 18.03
C GLU A 328 13.56 -23.54 18.32
N GLU A 329 12.34 -23.52 18.88
CA GLU A 329 11.57 -22.28 19.12
C GLU A 329 12.33 -21.27 19.98
N ALA A 330 12.96 -21.76 21.06
CA ALA A 330 13.71 -20.90 21.99
C ALA A 330 14.99 -20.33 21.34
N VAL A 331 15.65 -21.11 20.48
CA VAL A 331 16.84 -20.66 19.76
C VAL A 331 16.45 -19.66 18.68
N MET A 332 15.41 -19.97 17.89
CA MET A 332 14.91 -19.08 16.87
C MET A 332 14.40 -17.75 17.45
N SER A 333 13.72 -17.77 18.61
CA SER A 333 13.30 -16.56 19.32
C SER A 333 14.46 -15.66 19.76
N LYS A 334 15.65 -16.21 19.99
CA LYS A 334 16.86 -15.44 20.32
C LYS A 334 17.57 -14.92 19.07
N ILE A 335 17.46 -15.63 17.97
CA ILE A 335 18.04 -15.23 16.68
C ILE A 335 17.27 -14.05 16.08
N PHE A 336 15.95 -14.02 16.22
CA PHE A 336 15.09 -12.91 15.81
C PHE A 336 15.16 -11.72 16.76
#